data_bdd3715fa1a584fff98e449568699d4a
#
_entry.id   bdd3715fa1a584fff98e449568699d4a
#
_cell.length_a   1.000
_cell.length_b   1.000
_cell.length_c   1.000
_cell.angle_alpha   90.00
_cell.angle_beta   90.00
_cell.angle_gamma   90.00
#
_symmetry.space_group_name_H-M   'P 1'
#
loop_
_entity.id
_entity.type
_entity.pdbx_description
1 polymer ?
#
loop_
_entity_poly.entity_id
_entity_poly.type
_entity_poly.pdbx_seq_one_letter_code
_entity_poly.pdbx_strand_id
1 'polypeptide(L)'
;MKHIYSIFVACIVSIFILQSCKKETDISDYDIGYNYLPDDSGSFVIYKVDSVIYNDFDNSRRFSTVYLKEKIGEQFTDNLGRTAKKILRYYSDTMTTEWELHNVDYLIKTQLVAERVEDNLRYIKLVFPNDVNKKWLGNKLITIPPPYIIDTSNYFLNDWKYTIKNRDAYYDNGTLIFDSTLLVSQIQDSSAITKTYSVERFARSVGLVYKELWIVVGQINIGAPWEDRAEKGFILRQYAIDYGKE
;
A
#
# COMPACT_ATOMS: atom_id res chain seq x y z
N MET A 1 -53.98 -52.66 -12.30
CA MET A 1 -52.54 -52.90 -11.93
C MET A 1 -51.56 -52.16 -12.83
N LYS A 2 -51.71 -52.02 -14.12
CA LYS A 2 -50.75 -51.28 -15.00
C LYS A 2 -50.60 -49.82 -14.69
N HIS A 3 -51.63 -49.09 -14.26
CA HIS A 3 -51.56 -47.68 -13.92
C HIS A 3 -50.82 -47.40 -12.59
N ILE A 4 -50.87 -48.32 -11.64
CA ILE A 4 -50.19 -48.19 -10.35
C ILE A 4 -48.65 -48.30 -10.51
N TYR A 5 -48.20 -49.20 -11.39
CA TYR A 5 -46.80 -49.36 -11.75
C TYR A 5 -46.23 -48.11 -12.45
N SER A 6 -47.02 -47.49 -13.35
CA SER A 6 -46.62 -46.27 -14.07
C SER A 6 -46.45 -45.09 -13.15
N ILE A 7 -47.29 -44.93 -12.13
CA ILE A 7 -47.18 -43.86 -11.13
C ILE A 7 -45.97 -44.11 -10.22
N PHE A 8 -45.71 -45.36 -9.82
CA PHE A 8 -44.57 -45.69 -8.97
C PHE A 8 -43.22 -45.46 -9.67
N VAL A 9 -43.12 -45.78 -10.95
CA VAL A 9 -41.91 -45.51 -11.75
C VAL A 9 -41.71 -44.02 -11.96
N ALA A 10 -42.77 -43.24 -12.20
CA ALA A 10 -42.69 -41.77 -12.32
C ALA A 10 -42.23 -41.08 -11.02
N CYS A 11 -42.67 -41.56 -9.85
CA CYS A 11 -42.21 -41.05 -8.54
C CYS A 11 -40.74 -41.38 -8.26
N ILE A 12 -40.24 -42.56 -8.64
CA ILE A 12 -38.84 -42.93 -8.45
C ILE A 12 -37.94 -42.12 -9.37
N VAL A 13 -38.33 -41.84 -10.59
CA VAL A 13 -37.56 -40.98 -11.52
C VAL A 13 -37.51 -39.52 -11.03
N SER A 14 -38.59 -39.01 -10.43
CA SER A 14 -38.64 -37.67 -9.84
C SER A 14 -37.68 -37.49 -8.65
N ILE A 15 -37.41 -38.53 -7.86
CA ILE A 15 -36.53 -38.48 -6.70
C ILE A 15 -35.04 -38.39 -7.12
N PHE A 16 -34.68 -38.97 -8.29
CA PHE A 16 -33.31 -38.90 -8.79
C PHE A 16 -32.93 -37.54 -9.39
N ILE A 17 -33.89 -36.69 -9.76
CA ILE A 17 -33.62 -35.37 -10.37
C ILE A 17 -33.27 -34.30 -9.27
N LEU A 18 -33.57 -34.56 -8.00
CA LEU A 18 -33.30 -33.63 -6.89
C LEU A 18 -31.91 -33.74 -6.30
N GLN A 19 -31.07 -34.67 -6.75
CA GLN A 19 -29.64 -34.66 -6.41
C GLN A 19 -28.90 -33.72 -7.36
N SER A 20 -29.30 -32.45 -7.39
CA SER A 20 -28.44 -31.37 -7.83
C SER A 20 -27.29 -31.27 -6.83
N CYS A 21 -26.16 -31.86 -7.17
CA CYS A 21 -24.90 -31.59 -6.48
C CYS A 21 -24.72 -30.09 -6.45
N LYS A 22 -25.00 -29.46 -5.29
CA LYS A 22 -24.36 -28.19 -4.95
C LYS A 22 -22.88 -28.49 -4.94
N LYS A 23 -22.18 -28.10 -6.01
CA LYS A 23 -20.75 -27.95 -5.97
C LYS A 23 -20.52 -26.86 -4.91
N GLU A 24 -20.33 -27.27 -3.65
CA GLU A 24 -19.72 -26.38 -2.65
C GLU A 24 -18.38 -26.00 -3.25
N THR A 25 -18.32 -24.82 -3.83
CA THR A 25 -17.06 -24.15 -4.08
C THR A 25 -16.53 -23.89 -2.70
N ASP A 26 -15.58 -24.69 -2.26
CA ASP A 26 -14.87 -24.51 -1.02
C ASP A 26 -14.17 -23.15 -1.12
N ILE A 27 -14.80 -22.09 -0.56
CA ILE A 27 -14.29 -20.72 -0.54
C ILE A 27 -13.07 -20.66 0.40
N SER A 28 -12.75 -21.77 1.09
CA SER A 28 -11.71 -21.84 2.12
C SER A 28 -10.29 -21.66 1.62
N ASP A 29 -10.03 -21.80 0.30
CA ASP A 29 -8.68 -21.70 -0.28
C ASP A 29 -8.40 -20.39 -1.01
N TYR A 30 -9.36 -19.45 -1.08
CA TYR A 30 -9.11 -18.19 -1.76
C TYR A 30 -8.37 -17.22 -0.82
N ASP A 31 -7.10 -17.00 -1.13
CA ASP A 31 -6.26 -16.05 -0.39
C ASP A 31 -6.65 -14.60 -0.69
N ILE A 32 -7.34 -13.98 0.25
CA ILE A 32 -7.77 -12.58 0.17
C ILE A 32 -6.57 -11.62 0.27
N GLY A 33 -5.45 -12.06 0.88
CA GLY A 33 -4.20 -11.33 1.00
C GLY A 33 -4.15 -10.33 2.15
N TYR A 34 -4.91 -10.53 3.20
CA TYR A 34 -4.86 -9.69 4.41
C TYR A 34 -3.47 -9.62 5.05
N ASN A 35 -2.65 -10.65 4.86
CA ASN A 35 -1.32 -10.77 5.43
C ASN A 35 -0.25 -9.92 4.73
N TYR A 36 -0.55 -9.24 3.62
CA TYR A 36 0.35 -8.22 3.05
C TYR A 36 0.42 -6.94 3.88
N LEU A 37 -0.54 -6.71 4.75
CA LEU A 37 -0.50 -5.60 5.70
C LEU A 37 -0.90 -6.10 7.09
N PRO A 38 0.03 -6.76 7.80
CA PRO A 38 -0.23 -7.24 9.16
C PRO A 38 -0.47 -6.06 10.11
N ASP A 39 -1.26 -6.32 11.16
CA ASP A 39 -1.62 -5.33 12.17
C ASP A 39 -1.42 -5.87 13.60
N ASP A 40 -0.54 -6.85 13.76
CA ASP A 40 -0.19 -7.42 15.05
C ASP A 40 0.61 -6.43 15.90
N SER A 41 0.12 -6.12 17.11
CA SER A 41 0.82 -5.22 18.04
C SER A 41 2.20 -5.77 18.39
N GLY A 42 3.18 -4.87 18.42
CA GLY A 42 4.59 -5.18 18.62
C GLY A 42 5.37 -5.49 17.35
N SER A 43 4.71 -5.80 16.24
CA SER A 43 5.42 -5.96 14.95
C SER A 43 6.05 -4.64 14.54
N PHE A 44 7.28 -4.70 14.04
CA PHE A 44 8.01 -3.52 13.55
C PHE A 44 8.74 -3.79 12.25
N VAL A 45 9.00 -2.71 11.52
CA VAL A 45 9.91 -2.68 10.36
C VAL A 45 10.83 -1.49 10.51
N ILE A 46 12.11 -1.68 10.26
CA ILE A 46 13.13 -0.62 10.19
C ILE A 46 13.47 -0.38 8.74
N TYR A 47 13.45 0.88 8.36
CA TYR A 47 13.75 1.33 7.00
C TYR A 47 14.98 2.21 6.97
N LYS A 48 15.73 2.12 5.88
CA LYS A 48 16.59 3.18 5.42
C LYS A 48 15.80 4.04 4.44
N VAL A 49 15.85 5.35 4.65
CA VAL A 49 15.13 6.34 3.81
C VAL A 49 16.16 7.28 3.19
N ASP A 50 16.37 7.12 1.89
CA ASP A 50 17.22 8.00 1.11
C ASP A 50 16.36 9.05 0.39
N SER A 51 16.73 10.31 0.46
CA SER A 51 16.03 11.39 -0.24
C SER A 51 16.99 12.35 -0.92
N VAL A 52 16.51 12.89 -2.05
CA VAL A 52 17.14 13.99 -2.78
C VAL A 52 16.12 15.11 -2.84
N ILE A 53 16.48 16.28 -2.34
CA ILE A 53 15.64 17.49 -2.36
C ILE A 53 16.27 18.48 -3.32
N TYR A 54 15.50 18.96 -4.27
CA TYR A 54 15.88 19.94 -5.28
C TYR A 54 15.31 21.29 -4.91
N ASN A 55 16.18 22.30 -4.88
CA ASN A 55 15.82 23.66 -4.55
C ASN A 55 15.93 24.55 -5.80
N ASP A 56 14.79 25.06 -6.28
CA ASP A 56 14.70 25.90 -7.47
C ASP A 56 15.24 27.33 -7.27
N PHE A 57 15.47 27.75 -6.03
CA PHE A 57 15.99 29.08 -5.73
C PHE A 57 17.50 29.21 -6.02
N ASP A 58 18.28 28.18 -5.70
CA ASP A 58 19.73 28.17 -5.82
C ASP A 58 20.29 27.01 -6.66
N ASN A 59 19.40 26.22 -7.27
CA ASN A 59 19.70 25.00 -8.01
C ASN A 59 20.50 23.96 -7.21
N SER A 60 20.41 24.01 -5.87
CA SER A 60 21.10 23.06 -5.02
C SER A 60 20.37 21.73 -4.93
N ARG A 61 21.15 20.67 -4.64
CA ARG A 61 20.64 19.32 -4.34
C ARG A 61 21.11 18.92 -2.97
N ARG A 62 20.17 18.57 -2.10
CA ARG A 62 20.47 18.05 -0.78
C ARG A 62 20.17 16.57 -0.71
N PHE A 63 21.17 15.77 -0.41
CA PHE A 63 21.02 14.34 -0.16
C PHE A 63 20.86 14.14 1.34
N SER A 64 19.94 13.27 1.71
CA SER A 64 19.70 12.90 3.12
C SER A 64 19.42 11.42 3.21
N THR A 65 20.00 10.80 4.22
CA THR A 65 19.68 9.42 4.64
C THR A 65 19.25 9.49 6.10
N VAL A 66 18.10 8.90 6.42
CA VAL A 66 17.61 8.74 7.79
C VAL A 66 17.11 7.31 7.97
N TYR A 67 17.03 6.87 9.22
CA TYR A 67 16.45 5.59 9.57
C TYR A 67 15.10 5.82 10.23
N LEU A 68 14.10 5.02 9.80
CA LEU A 68 12.74 5.07 10.29
C LEU A 68 12.36 3.71 10.84
N LYS A 69 11.92 3.64 12.10
CA LYS A 69 11.31 2.45 12.66
C LYS A 69 9.81 2.69 12.78
N GLU A 70 9.02 1.86 12.14
CA GLU A 70 7.56 1.81 12.31
C GLU A 70 7.19 0.60 13.15
N LYS A 71 6.49 0.83 14.27
CA LYS A 71 6.04 -0.23 15.18
C LYS A 71 4.53 -0.17 15.34
N ILE A 72 3.86 -1.31 15.17
CA ILE A 72 2.43 -1.44 15.45
C ILE A 72 2.22 -1.38 16.96
N GLY A 73 1.53 -0.36 17.40
CA GLY A 73 1.20 -0.11 18.80
C GLY A 73 -0.12 -0.73 19.23
N GLU A 74 -0.71 -0.11 20.23
CA GLU A 74 -1.98 -0.52 20.81
C GLU A 74 -3.17 -0.24 19.87
N GLN A 75 -4.23 -0.97 20.11
CA GLN A 75 -5.52 -0.77 19.46
C GLN A 75 -6.29 0.39 20.14
N PHE A 76 -7.05 1.12 19.37
CA PHE A 76 -7.98 2.13 19.85
C PHE A 76 -9.22 2.19 18.95
N THR A 77 -10.20 2.97 19.35
CA THR A 77 -11.39 3.25 18.53
C THR A 77 -11.27 4.64 17.93
N ASP A 78 -11.38 4.75 16.59
CA ASP A 78 -11.34 6.03 15.90
C ASP A 78 -12.64 6.83 16.08
N ASN A 79 -12.66 8.09 15.61
CA ASN A 79 -13.81 8.98 15.73
C ASN A 79 -15.07 8.48 14.98
N LEU A 80 -14.95 7.47 14.13
CA LEU A 80 -16.06 6.82 13.43
C LEU A 80 -16.49 5.52 14.09
N GLY A 81 -15.97 5.21 15.29
CA GLY A 81 -16.28 3.99 16.02
C GLY A 81 -15.60 2.73 15.48
N ARG A 82 -14.58 2.87 14.62
CA ARG A 82 -13.88 1.73 14.00
C ARG A 82 -12.65 1.35 14.80
N THR A 83 -12.33 0.06 14.80
CA THR A 83 -11.08 -0.45 15.36
C THR A 83 -9.90 0.03 14.53
N ALA A 84 -8.91 0.64 15.18
CA ALA A 84 -7.69 1.12 14.60
C ALA A 84 -6.47 0.68 15.42
N LYS A 85 -5.30 0.61 14.79
CA LYS A 85 -4.00 0.35 15.43
C LYS A 85 -3.10 1.57 15.26
N LYS A 86 -2.44 1.99 16.33
CA LYS A 86 -1.41 3.02 16.25
C LYS A 86 -0.20 2.48 15.49
N ILE A 87 0.47 3.35 14.74
CA ILE A 87 1.78 3.10 14.14
C ILE A 87 2.72 4.14 14.74
N LEU A 88 3.58 3.69 15.64
CA LEU A 88 4.59 4.54 16.27
C LEU A 88 5.76 4.68 15.31
N ARG A 89 6.10 5.92 14.95
CA ARG A 89 7.17 6.22 14.00
C ARG A 89 8.33 6.88 14.74
N TYR A 90 9.45 6.18 14.75
CA TYR A 90 10.69 6.63 15.39
C TYR A 90 11.71 6.92 14.30
N TYR A 91 12.45 8.01 14.47
CA TYR A 91 13.54 8.39 13.59
C TYR A 91 14.88 8.31 14.28
N SER A 92 15.92 8.06 13.50
CA SER A 92 17.31 8.13 13.93
C SER A 92 18.17 8.52 12.73
N ASP A 93 19.22 9.32 12.98
CA ASP A 93 20.19 9.69 11.95
C ASP A 93 21.15 8.54 11.62
N THR A 94 21.35 7.64 12.60
CA THR A 94 22.19 6.44 12.43
C THR A 94 21.52 5.24 13.09
N MET A 95 21.82 4.02 12.66
CA MET A 95 21.26 2.82 13.28
C MET A 95 21.73 2.59 14.73
N THR A 96 22.76 3.31 15.18
CA THR A 96 23.38 3.13 16.49
C THR A 96 22.96 4.18 17.51
N THR A 97 22.22 5.20 17.09
CA THR A 97 21.70 6.25 17.98
C THR A 97 20.36 5.87 18.56
N GLU A 98 19.93 6.60 19.58
CA GLU A 98 18.61 6.43 20.17
C GLU A 98 17.51 6.71 19.14
N TRP A 99 16.42 5.95 19.25
CA TRP A 99 15.24 6.11 18.44
C TRP A 99 14.31 7.14 19.07
N GLU A 100 14.07 8.25 18.38
CA GLU A 100 13.18 9.30 18.84
C GLU A 100 11.79 9.15 18.24
N LEU A 101 10.75 9.11 19.10
CA LEU A 101 9.37 9.10 18.63
C LEU A 101 9.05 10.45 17.97
N HIS A 102 8.79 10.43 16.68
CA HIS A 102 8.53 11.63 15.89
C HIS A 102 7.02 11.88 15.70
N ASN A 103 6.28 10.86 15.26
CA ASN A 103 4.84 10.95 15.08
C ASN A 103 4.14 9.60 15.30
N VAL A 104 2.82 9.66 15.40
CA VAL A 104 1.95 8.48 15.53
C VAL A 104 0.93 8.54 14.41
N ASP A 105 1.07 7.61 13.49
CA ASP A 105 0.09 7.31 12.46
C ASP A 105 -0.90 6.27 12.96
N TYR A 106 -1.87 5.88 12.14
CA TYR A 106 -2.72 4.74 12.48
C TYR A 106 -3.22 3.99 11.25
N LEU A 107 -3.48 2.71 11.47
CA LEU A 107 -3.96 1.75 10.49
C LEU A 107 -5.38 1.32 10.86
N ILE A 108 -6.28 1.33 9.88
CA ILE A 108 -7.61 0.75 9.99
C ILE A 108 -7.73 -0.33 8.92
N LYS A 109 -8.01 -1.56 9.35
CA LYS A 109 -8.15 -2.70 8.47
C LYS A 109 -9.55 -3.29 8.58
N THR A 110 -10.23 -3.34 7.45
CA THR A 110 -11.58 -3.90 7.30
C THR A 110 -11.54 -5.11 6.38
N GLN A 111 -12.68 -5.76 6.18
CA GLN A 111 -12.78 -6.83 5.19
C GLN A 111 -12.54 -6.38 3.74
N LEU A 112 -12.75 -5.10 3.44
CA LEU A 112 -12.67 -4.59 2.06
C LEU A 112 -11.44 -3.73 1.79
N VAL A 113 -10.94 -3.01 2.80
CA VAL A 113 -9.86 -2.04 2.63
C VAL A 113 -8.94 -1.99 3.84
N ALA A 114 -7.69 -1.61 3.60
CA ALA A 114 -6.77 -1.14 4.62
C ALA A 114 -6.47 0.35 4.39
N GLU A 115 -6.83 1.18 5.37
CA GLU A 115 -6.59 2.60 5.40
C GLU A 115 -5.42 2.91 6.31
N ARG A 116 -4.57 3.83 5.91
CA ARG A 116 -3.54 4.39 6.77
C ARG A 116 -3.70 5.90 6.83
N VAL A 117 -3.63 6.45 8.02
CA VAL A 117 -3.57 7.89 8.25
C VAL A 117 -2.14 8.27 8.57
N GLU A 118 -1.51 9.02 7.67
CA GLU A 118 -0.15 9.53 7.72
C GLU A 118 -0.23 11.06 7.73
N ASP A 119 0.35 11.72 8.73
CA ASP A 119 0.35 13.20 8.86
C ASP A 119 -1.04 13.83 8.68
N ASN A 120 -2.06 13.22 9.28
CA ASN A 120 -3.49 13.57 9.16
C ASN A 120 -4.11 13.39 7.77
N LEU A 121 -3.41 12.83 6.79
CA LEU A 121 -3.94 12.45 5.49
C LEU A 121 -4.32 10.99 5.48
N ARG A 122 -5.53 10.69 5.00
CA ARG A 122 -6.08 9.33 4.97
C ARG A 122 -5.93 8.71 3.59
N TYR A 123 -5.22 7.58 3.53
CA TYR A 123 -4.96 6.82 2.31
C TYR A 123 -5.62 5.45 2.37
N ILE A 124 -6.21 4.99 1.27
CA ILE A 124 -6.60 3.59 1.09
C ILE A 124 -5.39 2.87 0.50
N LYS A 125 -4.58 2.23 1.37
CA LYS A 125 -3.32 1.58 0.97
C LYS A 125 -3.54 0.30 0.18
N LEU A 126 -4.47 -0.54 0.64
CA LEU A 126 -4.84 -1.78 -0.04
C LEU A 126 -6.36 -1.95 -0.11
N VAL A 127 -6.81 -2.68 -1.11
CA VAL A 127 -8.19 -3.18 -1.24
C VAL A 127 -8.18 -4.70 -1.26
N PHE A 128 -9.20 -5.32 -0.70
CA PHE A 128 -9.31 -6.77 -0.59
C PHE A 128 -10.51 -7.28 -1.40
N PRO A 129 -10.40 -8.43 -2.03
CA PRO A 129 -9.17 -9.17 -2.29
C PRO A 129 -8.19 -8.37 -3.16
N ASN A 130 -6.89 -8.58 -2.93
CA ASN A 130 -5.85 -7.82 -3.64
C ASN A 130 -5.33 -8.57 -4.89
N ASP A 131 -6.22 -8.71 -5.86
CA ASP A 131 -5.92 -9.36 -7.13
C ASP A 131 -5.09 -8.48 -8.07
N VAL A 132 -4.27 -9.10 -8.90
CA VAL A 132 -3.49 -8.39 -9.93
C VAL A 132 -4.44 -7.62 -10.87
N ASN A 133 -4.05 -6.40 -11.23
CA ASN A 133 -4.83 -5.43 -12.00
C ASN A 133 -6.03 -4.81 -11.26
N LYS A 134 -6.26 -5.12 -9.99
CA LYS A 134 -7.24 -4.40 -9.17
C LYS A 134 -6.86 -2.93 -9.08
N LYS A 135 -7.85 -2.04 -9.23
CA LYS A 135 -7.67 -0.58 -9.27
C LYS A 135 -8.58 0.11 -8.26
N TRP A 136 -8.08 1.18 -7.64
CA TRP A 136 -8.87 2.04 -6.76
C TRP A 136 -8.28 3.45 -6.68
N LEU A 137 -9.03 4.41 -6.16
CA LEU A 137 -8.57 5.76 -5.85
C LEU A 137 -7.99 5.75 -4.43
N GLY A 138 -6.67 5.59 -4.30
CA GLY A 138 -6.00 5.45 -3.00
C GLY A 138 -6.07 6.71 -2.15
N ASN A 139 -6.13 7.87 -2.78
CA ASN A 139 -6.14 9.19 -2.14
C ASN A 139 -7.55 9.80 -2.03
N LYS A 140 -8.60 9.04 -2.36
CA LYS A 140 -10.00 9.52 -2.37
C LYS A 140 -10.47 10.16 -1.05
N LEU A 141 -9.89 9.75 0.07
CA LEU A 141 -10.28 10.21 1.39
C LEU A 141 -9.46 11.41 1.88
N ILE A 142 -8.53 11.92 1.06
CA ILE A 142 -7.76 13.11 1.39
C ILE A 142 -8.65 14.33 1.16
N THR A 143 -8.90 15.07 2.22
CA THR A 143 -9.57 16.37 2.17
C THR A 143 -8.53 17.44 2.50
N ILE A 144 -8.15 18.24 1.51
CA ILE A 144 -7.27 19.39 1.71
C ILE A 144 -8.18 20.62 1.87
N PRO A 145 -8.30 21.19 3.09
CA PRO A 145 -9.11 22.39 3.26
C PRO A 145 -8.46 23.60 2.57
N PRO A 146 -9.26 24.48 1.92
CA PRO A 146 -8.76 25.79 1.51
C PRO A 146 -8.30 26.57 2.77
N PRO A 147 -7.21 27.33 2.77
CA PRO A 147 -6.38 27.84 1.67
C PRO A 147 -5.07 27.06 1.43
N TYR A 148 -4.94 25.86 1.97
CA TYR A 148 -3.72 25.04 1.86
C TYR A 148 -3.58 24.35 0.50
N ILE A 149 -4.20 24.89 -0.54
CA ILE A 149 -3.92 24.50 -1.91
C ILE A 149 -2.55 25.11 -2.24
N ILE A 150 -1.51 24.42 -1.80
CA ILE A 150 -0.13 24.72 -2.16
C ILE A 150 -0.05 24.58 -3.68
N ASP A 151 0.21 25.68 -4.36
CA ASP A 151 0.47 25.80 -5.80
C ASP A 151 -0.21 24.69 -6.61
N THR A 152 -1.43 24.96 -7.07
CA THR A 152 -2.36 24.00 -7.67
C THR A 152 -1.86 23.35 -8.96
N SER A 153 -0.66 23.73 -9.44
CA SER A 153 -0.17 23.29 -10.73
C SER A 153 0.27 21.82 -10.79
N ASN A 154 0.54 21.14 -9.65
CA ASN A 154 1.16 19.80 -9.69
C ASN A 154 0.75 18.78 -8.63
N TYR A 155 -0.22 19.08 -7.74
CA TYR A 155 -0.50 18.16 -6.61
C TYR A 155 -1.97 17.82 -6.44
N PHE A 156 -2.64 17.38 -7.49
CA PHE A 156 -3.94 16.72 -7.33
C PHE A 156 -3.74 15.33 -6.75
N LEU A 157 -3.50 15.24 -5.44
CA LEU A 157 -3.37 13.96 -4.73
C LEU A 157 -4.64 13.09 -4.88
N ASN A 158 -5.79 13.69 -5.18
CA ASN A 158 -7.09 13.02 -5.11
C ASN A 158 -7.33 12.00 -6.23
N ASP A 159 -6.68 12.14 -7.38
CA ASP A 159 -6.95 11.31 -8.57
C ASP A 159 -5.97 10.16 -8.78
N TRP A 160 -5.14 9.85 -7.79
CA TRP A 160 -4.18 8.76 -7.91
C TRP A 160 -4.90 7.41 -8.00
N LYS A 161 -4.74 6.77 -9.16
CA LYS A 161 -5.32 5.44 -9.45
C LYS A 161 -4.32 4.35 -9.11
N TYR A 162 -4.42 3.86 -7.89
CA TYR A 162 -3.63 2.73 -7.43
C TYR A 162 -3.98 1.47 -8.23
N THR A 163 -2.97 0.70 -8.57
CA THR A 163 -3.12 -0.55 -9.32
C THR A 163 -2.17 -1.60 -8.79
N ILE A 164 -2.66 -2.79 -8.50
CA ILE A 164 -1.83 -3.95 -8.17
C ILE A 164 -1.16 -4.44 -9.44
N LYS A 165 0.16 -4.40 -9.48
CA LYS A 165 0.98 -4.77 -10.65
C LYS A 165 1.41 -6.23 -10.63
N ASN A 166 1.75 -6.74 -9.46
CA ASN A 166 2.04 -8.15 -9.24
C ASN A 166 1.66 -8.57 -7.82
N ARG A 167 1.55 -9.87 -7.62
CA ARG A 167 1.25 -10.51 -6.35
C ARG A 167 2.04 -11.80 -6.26
N ASP A 168 2.43 -12.19 -5.05
CA ASP A 168 3.23 -13.39 -4.77
C ASP A 168 4.56 -13.42 -5.53
N ALA A 169 5.14 -12.23 -5.77
CA ALA A 169 6.38 -12.07 -6.48
C ALA A 169 7.57 -12.03 -5.51
N TYR A 170 8.64 -12.74 -5.88
CA TYR A 170 9.92 -12.62 -5.22
C TYR A 170 10.47 -11.19 -5.31
N TYR A 171 11.11 -10.73 -4.25
CA TYR A 171 11.75 -9.43 -4.20
C TYR A 171 12.99 -9.44 -3.31
N ASP A 172 14.10 -9.01 -3.88
CA ASP A 172 15.36 -8.76 -3.21
C ASP A 172 15.65 -7.26 -3.27
N ASN A 173 15.82 -6.62 -2.11
CA ASN A 173 16.16 -5.20 -2.03
C ASN A 173 17.65 -4.93 -1.78
N GLY A 174 18.49 -5.98 -1.90
CA GLY A 174 19.92 -5.92 -1.66
C GLY A 174 20.33 -6.07 -0.18
N THR A 175 19.37 -6.05 0.75
CA THR A 175 19.60 -6.26 2.20
C THR A 175 18.75 -7.40 2.72
N LEU A 176 17.50 -7.48 2.30
CA LEU A 176 16.53 -8.50 2.70
C LEU A 176 15.87 -9.12 1.47
N ILE A 177 15.52 -10.38 1.61
CA ILE A 177 14.83 -11.17 0.59
C ILE A 177 13.42 -11.49 1.08
N PHE A 178 12.43 -11.32 0.19
CA PHE A 178 11.03 -11.60 0.44
C PHE A 178 10.48 -12.52 -0.64
N ASP A 179 10.04 -13.72 -0.27
CA ASP A 179 9.55 -14.74 -1.21
C ASP A 179 8.22 -14.36 -1.85
N SER A 180 7.38 -13.61 -1.14
CA SER A 180 6.04 -13.25 -1.60
C SER A 180 5.74 -11.80 -1.32
N THR A 181 5.66 -11.00 -2.39
CA THR A 181 5.34 -9.57 -2.31
C THR A 181 4.21 -9.17 -3.23
N LEU A 182 3.58 -8.05 -2.88
CA LEU A 182 2.54 -7.35 -3.62
C LEU A 182 3.07 -5.98 -4.03
N LEU A 183 3.08 -5.65 -5.31
CA LEU A 183 3.47 -4.32 -5.82
C LEU A 183 2.25 -3.50 -6.17
N VAL A 184 2.12 -2.33 -5.57
CA VAL A 184 1.11 -1.32 -5.87
C VAL A 184 1.75 -0.14 -6.58
N SER A 185 1.37 0.12 -7.82
CA SER A 185 1.67 1.37 -8.51
C SER A 185 0.59 2.38 -8.14
N GLN A 186 0.98 3.48 -7.52
CA GLN A 186 0.05 4.51 -7.03
C GLN A 186 -0.20 5.58 -8.08
N ILE A 187 0.85 6.05 -8.74
CA ILE A 187 0.80 6.97 -9.87
C ILE A 187 2.03 6.79 -10.75
N GLN A 188 1.85 7.02 -12.03
CA GLN A 188 2.93 7.08 -13.01
C GLN A 188 2.54 8.13 -14.07
N ASP A 189 2.86 9.38 -13.75
CA ASP A 189 2.61 10.52 -14.63
C ASP A 189 3.93 11.23 -14.94
N SER A 190 4.16 11.52 -16.21
CA SER A 190 5.38 12.17 -16.65
C SER A 190 5.12 12.99 -17.92
N SER A 191 5.56 14.22 -17.89
CA SER A 191 5.59 15.13 -19.03
C SER A 191 7.03 15.47 -19.43
N ALA A 192 7.22 16.45 -20.29
CA ALA A 192 8.56 16.96 -20.61
C ALA A 192 9.26 17.62 -19.42
N ILE A 193 8.49 18.23 -18.51
CA ILE A 193 8.99 19.05 -17.38
C ILE A 193 8.55 18.59 -15.99
N THR A 194 7.65 17.62 -15.87
CA THR A 194 7.17 17.13 -14.59
C THR A 194 7.23 15.61 -14.52
N LYS A 195 7.54 15.06 -13.37
CA LYS A 195 7.38 13.64 -13.09
C LYS A 195 6.80 13.44 -11.68
N THR A 196 5.64 12.74 -11.65
CA THR A 196 5.04 12.23 -10.44
C THR A 196 5.00 10.71 -10.56
N TYR A 197 5.72 10.04 -9.68
CA TYR A 197 5.81 8.58 -9.66
C TYR A 197 5.73 8.09 -8.23
N SER A 198 4.92 7.08 -7.99
CA SER A 198 4.86 6.45 -6.66
C SER A 198 4.52 4.98 -6.76
N VAL A 199 5.28 4.18 -6.03
CA VAL A 199 5.05 2.75 -5.85
C VAL A 199 5.26 2.35 -4.41
N GLU A 200 4.50 1.34 -3.96
CA GLU A 200 4.69 0.69 -2.67
C GLU A 200 4.71 -0.84 -2.88
N ARG A 201 5.59 -1.53 -2.15
CA ARG A 201 5.66 -2.99 -2.15
C ARG A 201 5.47 -3.50 -0.74
N PHE A 202 4.60 -4.48 -0.61
CA PHE A 202 4.24 -5.10 0.66
C PHE A 202 4.66 -6.57 0.63
N ALA A 203 5.31 -7.06 1.68
CA ALA A 203 5.65 -8.47 1.85
C ALA A 203 4.70 -9.15 2.83
N ARG A 204 4.40 -10.42 2.58
CA ARG A 204 3.55 -11.22 3.48
C ARG A 204 4.11 -11.25 4.89
N SER A 205 3.27 -11.05 5.88
CA SER A 205 3.57 -11.06 7.31
C SER A 205 4.57 -10.00 7.78
N VAL A 206 4.99 -9.10 6.89
CA VAL A 206 5.92 -7.99 7.20
C VAL A 206 5.24 -6.63 7.02
N GLY A 207 4.49 -6.45 5.94
CA GLY A 207 3.90 -5.17 5.58
C GLY A 207 4.71 -4.44 4.51
N LEU A 208 4.77 -3.11 4.58
CA LEU A 208 5.52 -2.29 3.63
C LEU A 208 7.01 -2.63 3.71
N VAL A 209 7.63 -2.93 2.56
CA VAL A 209 9.07 -3.26 2.47
C VAL A 209 9.84 -2.37 1.50
N TYR A 210 9.11 -1.67 0.63
CA TYR A 210 9.68 -0.70 -0.29
C TYR A 210 8.65 0.39 -0.61
N LYS A 211 9.11 1.64 -0.67
CA LYS A 211 8.36 2.80 -1.16
C LYS A 211 9.29 3.67 -1.98
N GLU A 212 8.83 4.10 -3.13
CA GLU A 212 9.50 5.11 -3.93
C GLU A 212 8.49 6.19 -4.31
N LEU A 213 8.90 7.45 -4.14
CA LEU A 213 8.08 8.62 -4.43
C LEU A 213 8.92 9.69 -5.11
N TRP A 214 8.47 10.11 -6.28
CA TRP A 214 9.06 11.21 -7.05
C TRP A 214 8.01 12.27 -7.27
N ILE A 215 8.32 13.47 -6.90
CA ILE A 215 7.54 14.65 -7.21
C ILE A 215 8.55 15.71 -7.62
N VAL A 216 8.82 15.80 -8.93
CA VAL A 216 9.88 16.66 -9.45
C VAL A 216 9.42 17.45 -10.68
N VAL A 217 9.95 18.64 -10.76
CA VAL A 217 9.86 19.55 -11.91
C VAL A 217 11.27 19.82 -12.39
N GLY A 218 11.49 19.88 -13.70
CA GLY A 218 12.79 20.14 -14.27
C GLY A 218 12.68 20.75 -15.67
N GLN A 219 13.82 20.96 -16.29
CA GLN A 219 13.89 21.51 -17.64
C GLN A 219 13.64 20.45 -18.72
N ILE A 220 13.30 20.94 -19.92
CA ILE A 220 13.21 20.10 -21.12
C ILE A 220 14.61 19.67 -21.52
N ASN A 221 15.06 18.54 -21.03
CA ASN A 221 16.28 17.86 -21.45
C ASN A 221 15.99 16.36 -21.56
N ILE A 222 15.42 15.95 -22.69
CA ILE A 222 14.90 14.58 -22.90
C ILE A 222 16.03 13.53 -22.86
N GLY A 223 17.28 13.92 -23.07
CA GLY A 223 18.45 13.02 -23.06
C GLY A 223 19.03 12.77 -21.67
N ALA A 224 18.68 13.57 -20.65
CA ALA A 224 19.21 13.43 -19.29
C ALA A 224 18.25 12.65 -18.37
N PRO A 225 18.75 11.83 -17.45
CA PRO A 225 17.96 11.23 -16.38
C PRO A 225 17.22 12.29 -15.55
N TRP A 226 16.09 11.93 -14.98
CA TRP A 226 15.30 12.86 -14.15
C TRP A 226 16.06 13.34 -12.92
N GLU A 227 16.89 12.51 -12.32
CA GLU A 227 17.76 12.87 -11.21
C GLU A 227 18.71 14.04 -11.54
N ASP A 228 19.11 14.14 -12.81
CA ASP A 228 20.07 15.15 -13.25
C ASP A 228 19.41 16.45 -13.73
N ARG A 229 18.18 16.36 -14.25
CA ARG A 229 17.46 17.50 -14.82
C ARG A 229 16.38 18.10 -13.93
N ALA A 230 16.11 17.46 -12.79
CA ALA A 230 15.18 18.00 -11.79
C ALA A 230 15.78 19.25 -11.12
N GLU A 231 14.96 20.28 -10.97
CA GLU A 231 15.32 21.57 -10.38
C GLU A 231 14.52 21.85 -9.11
N LYS A 232 13.32 21.29 -9.01
CA LYS A 232 12.41 21.48 -7.88
C LYS A 232 11.76 20.16 -7.48
N GLY A 233 11.48 20.04 -6.17
CA GLY A 233 10.75 18.90 -5.63
C GLY A 233 11.66 17.91 -4.91
N PHE A 234 11.29 16.63 -4.92
CA PHE A 234 12.06 15.61 -4.22
C PHE A 234 11.88 14.20 -4.80
N ILE A 235 12.86 13.37 -4.50
CA ILE A 235 12.85 11.92 -4.68
C ILE A 235 13.04 11.29 -3.31
N LEU A 236 12.21 10.31 -2.96
CA LEU A 236 12.31 9.52 -1.73
C LEU A 236 12.34 8.05 -2.09
N ARG A 237 13.28 7.29 -1.50
CA ARG A 237 13.36 5.83 -1.56
C ARG A 237 13.47 5.30 -0.13
N GLN A 238 12.50 4.49 0.25
CA GLN A 238 12.43 3.84 1.56
C GLN A 238 12.43 2.33 1.34
N TYR A 239 13.33 1.63 1.99
CA TYR A 239 13.42 0.18 1.90
C TYR A 239 13.71 -0.45 3.26
N ALA A 240 13.05 -1.58 3.52
CA ALA A 240 13.20 -2.32 4.76
C ALA A 240 14.63 -2.86 4.87
N ILE A 241 15.24 -2.70 6.05
CA ILE A 241 16.57 -3.23 6.38
C ILE A 241 16.53 -4.21 7.54
N ASP A 242 15.45 -4.18 8.33
CA ASP A 242 15.19 -5.13 9.42
C ASP A 242 13.69 -5.16 9.73
N TYR A 243 13.20 -6.24 10.31
CA TYR A 243 11.84 -6.38 10.81
C TYR A 243 11.75 -7.46 11.89
N GLY A 244 10.72 -7.35 12.73
CA GLY A 244 10.53 -8.31 13.81
C GLY A 244 9.31 -8.00 14.67
N LYS A 245 9.34 -8.52 15.89
CA LYS A 245 8.29 -8.31 16.90
C LYS A 245 8.91 -8.09 18.28
N GLU A 246 8.43 -7.08 19.01
CA GLU A 246 8.82 -6.71 20.38
C GLU A 246 7.65 -6.86 21.35
#